data_cb572d4b364ecfddd60615dda5542a82
#
_entry.id   cb572d4b364ecfddd60615dda5542a82
#
_cell.length_a   1.000
_cell.length_b   1.000
_cell.length_c   1.000
_cell.angle_alpha   90.00
_cell.angle_beta   90.00
_cell.angle_gamma   90.00
#
_symmetry.space_group_name_H-M   'P 1'
#
loop_
_entity.id
_entity.type
_entity.pdbx_description
1 polymer ?
#
loop_
_entity_poly.entity_id
_entity_poly.type
_entity_poly.pdbx_seq_one_letter_code
_entity_poly.pdbx_strand_id
1 'polypeptide(L)'
;MRFIGITGGVGAGKSAVLSYLNSRKRVRTMMADRIAEELMEPGGSCYAAVKDLFAGEPVFLENGRIDRPAMAAVIFGNEKMREALNELVHPAVRQYVCEQKELEEQKGELDFLFLEAALLIEEHYDEICDELWYIYTSKENRTKRLMESRGYSEQKINRIFESQLSEEAYRKACSRVIDNNGTEKETELQLEQFMRSKGEFTDGTCKG
;
A
#
# COMPACT_ATOMS: atom_id res chain seq x y z
N MET A 1 6.68 19.29 3.02
CA MET A 1 6.60 17.81 3.08
C MET A 1 6.56 17.25 1.68
N ARG A 2 7.17 16.08 1.45
CA ARG A 2 7.05 15.34 0.17
C ARG A 2 6.09 14.18 0.35
N PHE A 3 5.12 14.05 -0.57
CA PHE A 3 4.15 12.95 -0.56
C PHE A 3 4.48 11.92 -1.64
N ILE A 4 4.89 10.72 -1.24
CA ILE A 4 5.47 9.71 -2.11
C ILE A 4 4.62 8.45 -2.10
N GLY A 5 4.22 7.99 -3.28
CA GLY A 5 3.54 6.71 -3.47
C GLY A 5 4.55 5.55 -3.57
N ILE A 6 4.32 4.47 -2.85
CA ILE A 6 5.13 3.24 -2.91
C ILE A 6 4.30 2.12 -3.50
N THR A 7 4.78 1.55 -4.61
CA THR A 7 4.13 0.41 -5.26
C THR A 7 5.13 -0.72 -5.54
N GLY A 8 4.60 -1.82 -6.01
CA GLY A 8 5.39 -3.00 -6.38
C GLY A 8 4.59 -4.29 -6.22
N GLY A 9 4.99 -5.31 -6.94
CA GLY A 9 4.26 -6.58 -6.96
C GLY A 9 4.21 -7.30 -5.60
N VAL A 10 3.31 -8.25 -5.48
CA VAL A 10 3.22 -9.15 -4.32
C VAL A 10 4.55 -9.89 -4.15
N GLY A 11 5.07 -9.95 -2.93
CA GLY A 11 6.38 -10.55 -2.64
C GLY A 11 7.58 -9.63 -2.86
N ALA A 12 7.38 -8.37 -3.32
CA ALA A 12 8.49 -7.42 -3.54
C ALA A 12 9.16 -6.92 -2.25
N GLY A 13 8.55 -7.12 -1.07
CA GLY A 13 9.11 -6.71 0.21
C GLY A 13 8.74 -5.29 0.63
N LYS A 14 7.65 -4.72 0.09
CA LYS A 14 7.14 -3.39 0.47
C LYS A 14 6.99 -3.20 1.97
N SER A 15 6.54 -4.22 2.70
CA SER A 15 6.34 -4.13 4.17
C SER A 15 7.64 -3.87 4.92
N ALA A 16 8.77 -4.46 4.50
CA ALA A 16 10.08 -4.19 5.10
C ALA A 16 10.52 -2.74 4.82
N VAL A 17 10.35 -2.28 3.58
CA VAL A 17 10.62 -0.89 3.18
C VAL A 17 9.79 0.08 4.02
N LEU A 18 8.50 -0.16 4.17
CA LEU A 18 7.62 0.70 4.98
C LEU A 18 8.00 0.69 6.47
N SER A 19 8.37 -0.47 7.00
CA SER A 19 8.83 -0.58 8.39
C SER A 19 10.09 0.26 8.62
N TYR A 20 11.05 0.18 7.70
CA TYR A 20 12.25 0.99 7.73
C TYR A 20 11.93 2.49 7.65
N LEU A 21 11.13 2.92 6.69
CA LEU A 21 10.74 4.31 6.53
C LEU A 21 10.03 4.85 7.77
N ASN A 22 9.13 4.07 8.34
CA ASN A 22 8.35 4.47 9.54
C ASN A 22 9.22 4.56 10.81
N SER A 23 10.43 3.96 10.81
CA SER A 23 11.39 4.10 11.91
C SER A 23 12.16 5.44 11.87
N ARG A 24 12.03 6.20 10.77
CA ARG A 24 12.74 7.47 10.58
C ARG A 24 11.99 8.63 11.19
N LYS A 25 12.74 9.60 11.75
CA LYS A 25 12.15 10.84 12.28
C LYS A 25 11.55 11.66 11.15
N ARG A 26 10.45 12.37 11.44
CA ARG A 26 9.74 13.23 10.51
C ARG A 26 9.24 12.52 9.23
N VAL A 27 9.02 11.20 9.37
CA VAL A 27 8.46 10.34 8.33
C VAL A 27 7.20 9.65 8.87
N ARG A 28 6.14 9.63 8.05
CA ARG A 28 4.91 8.88 8.30
C ARG A 28 4.60 8.01 7.10
N THR A 29 4.11 6.80 7.35
CA THR A 29 3.64 5.89 6.31
C THR A 29 2.15 5.65 6.45
N MET A 30 1.45 5.57 5.33
CA MET A 30 0.05 5.17 5.21
C MET A 30 -0.04 3.92 4.32
N MET A 31 -0.99 3.06 4.61
CA MET A 31 -1.26 1.85 3.82
C MET A 31 -2.72 1.89 3.39
N ALA A 32 -2.98 1.97 2.07
CA ALA A 32 -4.33 2.08 1.53
C ALA A 32 -5.24 0.92 1.96
N ASP A 33 -4.70 -0.30 2.01
CA ASP A 33 -5.44 -1.47 2.47
C ASP A 33 -5.89 -1.34 3.94
N ARG A 34 -5.04 -0.77 4.82
CA ARG A 34 -5.39 -0.53 6.23
C ARG A 34 -6.44 0.57 6.37
N ILE A 35 -6.30 1.64 5.60
CA ILE A 35 -7.29 2.72 5.55
C ILE A 35 -8.65 2.17 5.08
N ALA A 36 -8.68 1.39 4.00
CA ALA A 36 -9.90 0.74 3.52
C ALA A 36 -10.54 -0.12 4.62
N GLU A 37 -9.71 -0.90 5.32
CA GLU A 37 -10.15 -1.69 6.44
C GLU A 37 -10.82 -0.87 7.54
N GLU A 38 -10.21 0.23 7.95
CA GLU A 38 -10.72 1.12 9.01
C GLU A 38 -12.00 1.85 8.58
N LEU A 39 -12.06 2.31 7.33
CA LEU A 39 -13.25 2.99 6.81
C LEU A 39 -14.48 2.07 6.69
N MET A 40 -14.28 0.77 6.55
CA MET A 40 -15.35 -0.22 6.49
C MET A 40 -15.79 -0.75 7.86
N GLU A 41 -15.04 -0.55 8.94
CA GLU A 41 -15.41 -0.99 10.29
C GLU A 41 -16.44 -0.05 10.95
N PRO A 42 -17.13 -0.48 12.04
CA PRO A 42 -18.09 0.34 12.77
C PRO A 42 -17.52 1.70 13.15
N GLY A 43 -18.19 2.77 12.71
CA GLY A 43 -17.75 4.16 12.87
C GLY A 43 -16.96 4.72 11.70
N GLY A 44 -16.52 3.89 10.75
CA GLY A 44 -15.90 4.33 9.50
C GLY A 44 -16.92 4.86 8.50
N SER A 45 -16.47 5.72 7.59
CA SER A 45 -17.35 6.41 6.63
C SER A 45 -18.04 5.48 5.64
N CYS A 46 -17.44 4.32 5.32
CA CYS A 46 -18.01 3.33 4.40
C CYS A 46 -18.90 2.29 5.10
N TYR A 47 -18.89 2.22 6.44
CA TYR A 47 -19.53 1.13 7.17
C TYR A 47 -21.01 0.92 6.82
N ALA A 48 -21.81 2.00 6.84
CA ALA A 48 -23.23 1.91 6.56
C ALA A 48 -23.51 1.38 5.15
N ALA A 49 -22.83 1.92 4.16
CA ALA A 49 -23.00 1.52 2.76
C ALA A 49 -22.49 0.08 2.51
N VAL A 50 -21.40 -0.33 3.17
CA VAL A 50 -20.93 -1.72 3.12
C VAL A 50 -21.95 -2.66 3.75
N LYS A 51 -22.56 -2.27 4.87
CA LYS A 51 -23.61 -3.07 5.51
C LYS A 51 -24.85 -3.23 4.61
N ASP A 52 -25.24 -2.18 3.89
CA ASP A 52 -26.34 -2.25 2.92
C ASP A 52 -25.98 -3.11 1.71
N LEU A 53 -24.75 -2.98 1.18
CA LEU A 53 -24.27 -3.78 0.05
C LEU A 53 -24.26 -5.29 0.36
N PHE A 54 -23.90 -5.67 1.58
CA PHE A 54 -23.84 -7.07 2.04
C PHE A 54 -25.10 -7.50 2.81
N ALA A 55 -26.21 -6.80 2.64
CA ALA A 55 -27.47 -7.17 3.31
C ALA A 55 -27.90 -8.60 2.94
N GLY A 56 -28.06 -9.46 3.96
CA GLY A 56 -28.40 -10.86 3.77
C GLY A 56 -27.21 -11.82 3.67
N GLU A 57 -25.98 -11.31 3.57
CA GLU A 57 -24.77 -12.11 3.58
C GLU A 57 -24.20 -12.24 5.00
N PRO A 58 -23.69 -13.43 5.40
CA PRO A 58 -23.17 -13.65 6.75
C PRO A 58 -21.72 -13.13 6.90
N VAL A 59 -21.51 -11.84 6.60
CA VAL A 59 -20.18 -11.21 6.59
C VAL A 59 -19.94 -10.30 7.80
N PHE A 60 -20.87 -10.28 8.76
CA PHE A 60 -20.74 -9.48 9.98
C PHE A 60 -20.76 -10.37 11.22
N LEU A 61 -19.87 -10.08 12.13
CA LEU A 61 -19.83 -10.68 13.47
C LEU A 61 -20.95 -10.11 14.36
N GLU A 62 -21.24 -10.76 15.49
CA GLU A 62 -22.27 -10.33 16.46
C GLU A 62 -22.02 -8.89 16.99
N ASN A 63 -20.76 -8.47 17.08
CA ASN A 63 -20.38 -7.11 17.48
C ASN A 63 -20.43 -6.08 16.35
N GLY A 64 -20.96 -6.44 15.18
CA GLY A 64 -21.10 -5.59 14.01
C GLY A 64 -19.83 -5.41 13.17
N ARG A 65 -18.68 -5.96 13.60
CA ARG A 65 -17.45 -5.91 12.81
C ARG A 65 -17.51 -6.87 11.62
N ILE A 66 -16.71 -6.55 10.60
CA ILE A 66 -16.64 -7.40 9.41
C ILE A 66 -15.87 -8.70 9.69
N ASP A 67 -16.49 -9.83 9.35
CA ASP A 67 -15.80 -11.11 9.21
C ASP A 67 -15.08 -11.12 7.86
N ARG A 68 -13.79 -10.77 7.88
CA ARG A 68 -12.98 -10.61 6.66
C ARG A 68 -12.85 -11.89 5.84
N PRO A 69 -12.63 -13.06 6.44
CA PRO A 69 -12.67 -14.33 5.70
C PRO A 69 -14.02 -14.59 5.01
N ALA A 70 -15.13 -14.33 5.69
CA ALA A 70 -16.47 -14.49 5.12
C ALA A 70 -16.70 -13.49 3.97
N MET A 71 -16.37 -12.21 4.16
CA MET A 71 -16.47 -11.19 3.11
C MET A 71 -15.60 -11.56 1.91
N ALA A 72 -14.36 -11.98 2.14
CA ALA A 72 -13.45 -12.40 1.07
C ALA A 72 -14.04 -13.57 0.26
N ALA A 73 -14.68 -14.54 0.91
CA ALA A 73 -15.33 -15.66 0.24
C ALA A 73 -16.49 -15.21 -0.65
N VAL A 74 -17.31 -14.26 -0.18
CA VAL A 74 -18.43 -13.69 -0.96
C VAL A 74 -17.92 -12.95 -2.20
N ILE A 75 -16.96 -12.03 -2.05
CA ILE A 75 -16.43 -11.23 -3.17
C ILE A 75 -15.60 -12.07 -4.16
N PHE A 76 -14.93 -13.14 -3.68
CA PHE A 76 -14.19 -14.04 -4.57
C PHE A 76 -15.10 -14.78 -5.55
N GLY A 77 -16.29 -15.14 -5.12
CA GLY A 77 -17.31 -15.83 -5.95
C GLY A 77 -18.24 -14.90 -6.74
N ASN A 78 -18.19 -13.58 -6.49
CA ASN A 78 -19.12 -12.62 -7.05
C ASN A 78 -18.41 -11.34 -7.53
N GLU A 79 -18.11 -11.29 -8.84
CA GLU A 79 -17.40 -10.16 -9.45
C GLU A 79 -18.15 -8.83 -9.32
N LYS A 80 -19.48 -8.85 -9.50
CA LYS A 80 -20.31 -7.64 -9.35
C LYS A 80 -20.27 -7.09 -7.93
N MET A 81 -20.27 -7.96 -6.93
CA MET A 81 -20.17 -7.55 -5.53
C MET A 81 -18.79 -6.95 -5.23
N ARG A 82 -17.72 -7.55 -5.80
CA ARG A 82 -16.35 -7.02 -5.68
C ARG A 82 -16.24 -5.64 -6.32
N GLU A 83 -16.79 -5.45 -7.53
CA GLU A 83 -16.79 -4.17 -8.23
C GLU A 83 -17.55 -3.11 -7.42
N ALA A 84 -18.76 -3.41 -6.96
CA ALA A 84 -19.58 -2.51 -6.16
C ALA A 84 -18.85 -2.11 -4.84
N LEU A 85 -18.17 -3.06 -4.18
CA LEU A 85 -17.37 -2.76 -3.00
C LEU A 85 -16.21 -1.82 -3.34
N ASN A 86 -15.50 -2.06 -4.44
CA ASN A 86 -14.40 -1.22 -4.89
C ASN A 86 -14.87 0.20 -5.23
N GLU A 87 -15.97 0.34 -5.98
CA GLU A 87 -16.57 1.64 -6.32
C GLU A 87 -16.96 2.46 -5.09
N LEU A 88 -17.32 1.79 -4.00
CA LEU A 88 -17.67 2.42 -2.74
C LEU A 88 -16.43 2.82 -1.93
N VAL A 89 -15.43 1.92 -1.86
CA VAL A 89 -14.32 2.07 -0.92
C VAL A 89 -13.15 2.87 -1.51
N HIS A 90 -12.81 2.70 -2.80
CA HIS A 90 -11.64 3.40 -3.39
C HIS A 90 -11.75 4.92 -3.33
N PRO A 91 -12.90 5.56 -3.68
CA PRO A 91 -13.04 7.00 -3.55
C PRO A 91 -12.91 7.50 -2.10
N ALA A 92 -13.44 6.74 -1.14
CA ALA A 92 -13.37 7.09 0.28
C ALA A 92 -11.92 7.01 0.82
N VAL A 93 -11.17 5.98 0.40
CA VAL A 93 -9.73 5.87 0.71
C VAL A 93 -8.96 7.04 0.11
N ARG A 94 -9.20 7.37 -1.16
CA ARG A 94 -8.54 8.51 -1.83
C ARG A 94 -8.84 9.82 -1.11
N GLN A 95 -10.09 10.06 -0.76
CA GLN A 95 -10.50 11.24 0.00
C GLN A 95 -9.77 11.32 1.34
N TYR A 96 -9.78 10.22 2.13
CA TYR A 96 -9.07 10.15 3.40
C TYR A 96 -7.58 10.44 3.26
N VAL A 97 -6.94 9.88 2.23
CA VAL A 97 -5.52 10.11 1.94
C VAL A 97 -5.24 11.59 1.66
N CYS A 98 -6.08 12.25 0.84
CA CYS A 98 -5.95 13.68 0.56
C CYS A 98 -6.11 14.52 1.83
N GLU A 99 -7.12 14.25 2.65
CA GLU A 99 -7.35 14.92 3.94
C GLU A 99 -6.15 14.76 4.89
N GLN A 100 -5.57 13.54 4.96
CA GLN A 100 -4.38 13.30 5.78
C GLN A 100 -3.14 14.05 5.24
N LYS A 101 -2.96 14.11 3.92
CA LYS A 101 -1.89 14.90 3.30
C LYS A 101 -1.99 16.37 3.68
N GLU A 102 -3.15 16.98 3.50
CA GLU A 102 -3.40 18.39 3.84
C GLU A 102 -3.17 18.67 5.34
N LEU A 103 -3.62 17.76 6.20
CA LEU A 103 -3.43 17.88 7.65
C LEU A 103 -1.94 17.87 8.02
N GLU A 104 -1.15 16.97 7.45
CA GLU A 104 0.29 16.89 7.73
C GLU A 104 1.07 18.06 7.10
N GLU A 105 0.63 18.59 5.95
CA GLU A 105 1.18 19.81 5.37
C GLU A 105 0.96 21.03 6.28
N GLN A 106 -0.23 21.16 6.84
CA GLN A 106 -0.55 22.23 7.79
C GLN A 106 0.26 22.16 9.09
N LYS A 107 0.50 20.95 9.61
CA LYS A 107 1.34 20.74 10.80
C LYS A 107 2.82 21.10 10.57
N GLY A 108 3.34 20.87 9.36
CA GLY A 108 4.73 21.15 9.02
C GLY A 108 5.77 20.31 9.77
N GLU A 109 5.36 19.19 10.35
CA GLU A 109 6.22 18.36 11.20
C GLU A 109 6.93 17.23 10.43
N LEU A 110 6.43 16.87 9.24
CA LEU A 110 6.98 15.80 8.42
C LEU A 110 7.85 16.35 7.28
N ASP A 111 8.92 15.63 6.98
CA ASP A 111 9.68 15.80 5.75
C ASP A 111 9.09 14.92 4.64
N PHE A 112 8.64 13.71 5.00
CA PHE A 112 8.06 12.73 4.07
C PHE A 112 6.79 12.11 4.61
N LEU A 113 5.80 12.02 3.73
CA LEU A 113 4.62 11.18 3.88
C LEU A 113 4.64 10.13 2.78
N PHE A 114 4.57 8.85 3.13
CA PHE A 114 4.52 7.75 2.19
C PHE A 114 3.15 7.09 2.18
N LEU A 115 2.66 6.77 0.99
CA LEU A 115 1.45 5.97 0.78
C LEU A 115 1.82 4.67 0.06
N GLU A 116 1.50 3.54 0.66
CA GLU A 116 1.55 2.25 -0.03
C GLU A 116 0.16 1.84 -0.48
N ALA A 117 0.04 1.51 -1.77
CA ALA A 117 -1.16 0.92 -2.32
C ALA A 117 -0.82 -0.13 -3.39
N ALA A 118 -1.59 -1.21 -3.42
CA ALA A 118 -1.41 -2.28 -4.41
C ALA A 118 -1.79 -1.80 -5.82
N LEU A 119 -2.83 -0.97 -5.94
CA LEU A 119 -3.38 -0.43 -7.18
C LEU A 119 -3.02 1.06 -7.38
N LEU A 120 -1.86 1.47 -6.91
CA LEU A 120 -1.46 2.88 -6.84
C LEU A 120 -1.42 3.55 -8.23
N ILE A 121 -1.03 2.83 -9.26
CA ILE A 121 -0.97 3.31 -10.65
C ILE A 121 -2.36 3.24 -11.29
N GLU A 122 -3.06 2.13 -11.12
CA GLU A 122 -4.38 1.89 -11.70
C GLU A 122 -5.44 2.86 -11.15
N GLU A 123 -5.29 3.27 -9.89
CA GLU A 123 -6.16 4.24 -9.21
C GLU A 123 -5.66 5.69 -9.34
N HIS A 124 -4.71 5.94 -10.24
CA HIS A 124 -4.21 7.29 -10.57
C HIS A 124 -3.72 8.10 -9.36
N TYR A 125 -3.02 7.46 -8.42
CA TYR A 125 -2.42 8.18 -7.28
C TYR A 125 -1.22 9.06 -7.69
N ASP A 126 -0.70 8.91 -8.91
CA ASP A 126 0.26 9.81 -9.52
C ASP A 126 -0.24 11.27 -9.63
N GLU A 127 -1.56 11.48 -9.67
CA GLU A 127 -2.17 12.80 -9.66
C GLU A 127 -2.05 13.55 -8.32
N ILE A 128 -1.88 12.83 -7.20
CA ILE A 128 -1.84 13.41 -5.85
C ILE A 128 -0.49 13.22 -5.15
N CYS A 129 0.34 12.28 -5.61
CA CYS A 129 1.69 12.06 -5.12
C CYS A 129 2.70 12.93 -5.88
N ASP A 130 3.71 13.45 -5.19
CA ASP A 130 4.81 14.18 -5.85
C ASP A 130 5.71 13.25 -6.66
N GLU A 131 5.88 12.02 -6.20
CA GLU A 131 6.65 10.96 -6.87
C GLU A 131 6.01 9.58 -6.61
N LEU A 132 6.25 8.64 -7.54
CA LEU A 132 5.98 7.23 -7.34
C LEU A 132 7.29 6.46 -7.28
N TRP A 133 7.44 5.59 -6.28
CA TRP A 133 8.59 4.71 -6.10
C TRP A 133 8.21 3.26 -6.29
N TYR A 134 8.92 2.57 -7.17
CA TYR A 134 8.73 1.15 -7.45
C TYR A 134 9.71 0.30 -6.65
N ILE A 135 9.18 -0.55 -5.78
CA ILE A 135 9.99 -1.57 -5.08
C ILE A 135 10.11 -2.77 -6.01
N TYR A 136 11.29 -2.90 -6.60
CA TYR A 136 11.61 -3.96 -7.53
C TYR A 136 12.21 -5.17 -6.82
N THR A 137 11.72 -6.35 -7.16
CA THR A 137 12.31 -7.63 -6.81
C THR A 137 12.05 -8.59 -7.96
N SER A 138 13.06 -9.34 -8.36
CA SER A 138 12.96 -10.27 -9.47
C SER A 138 11.87 -11.32 -9.25
N LYS A 139 11.34 -11.86 -10.33
CA LYS A 139 10.28 -12.87 -10.29
C LYS A 139 10.72 -14.10 -9.48
N GLU A 140 11.97 -14.52 -9.61
CA GLU A 140 12.58 -15.64 -8.89
C GLU A 140 12.59 -15.40 -7.38
N ASN A 141 13.08 -14.23 -6.96
CA ASN A 141 13.14 -13.86 -5.53
C ASN A 141 11.74 -13.68 -4.93
N ARG A 142 10.81 -13.09 -5.67
CA ARG A 142 9.40 -12.97 -5.25
C ARG A 142 8.76 -14.34 -5.08
N THR A 143 8.97 -15.25 -6.02
CA THR A 143 8.48 -16.64 -5.95
C THR A 143 9.00 -17.33 -4.70
N LYS A 144 10.32 -17.29 -4.48
CA LYS A 144 10.94 -17.86 -3.29
C LYS A 144 10.34 -17.31 -2.00
N ARG A 145 10.26 -15.97 -1.88
CA ARG A 145 9.68 -15.31 -0.71
C ARG A 145 8.22 -15.70 -0.44
N LEU A 146 7.41 -15.83 -1.50
CA LEU A 146 6.00 -16.19 -1.38
C LEU A 146 5.80 -17.67 -0.99
N MET A 147 6.65 -18.57 -1.50
CA MET A 147 6.65 -19.97 -1.08
C MET A 147 7.06 -20.12 0.38
N GLU A 148 8.15 -19.47 0.80
CA GLU A 148 8.68 -19.57 2.15
C GLU A 148 7.80 -18.89 3.21
N SER A 149 7.31 -17.67 2.93
CA SER A 149 6.60 -16.87 3.94
C SER A 149 5.08 -17.11 4.00
N ARG A 150 4.49 -17.57 2.87
CA ARG A 150 3.02 -17.73 2.75
C ARG A 150 2.59 -19.14 2.37
N GLY A 151 3.53 -20.04 2.08
CA GLY A 151 3.24 -21.40 1.65
C GLY A 151 2.46 -21.47 0.32
N TYR A 152 2.59 -20.46 -0.56
CA TYR A 152 1.88 -20.43 -1.83
C TYR A 152 2.47 -21.45 -2.81
N SER A 153 1.60 -22.14 -3.56
CA SER A 153 2.03 -23.00 -4.67
C SER A 153 2.47 -22.15 -5.87
N GLU A 154 3.33 -22.67 -6.71
CA GLU A 154 3.78 -22.01 -7.96
C GLU A 154 2.60 -21.62 -8.85
N GLN A 155 1.58 -22.47 -8.95
CA GLN A 155 0.40 -22.16 -9.74
C GLN A 155 -0.34 -20.91 -9.21
N LYS A 156 -0.48 -20.79 -7.88
CA LYS A 156 -1.08 -19.59 -7.26
C LYS A 156 -0.22 -18.36 -7.50
N ILE A 157 1.09 -18.47 -7.37
CA ILE A 157 2.04 -17.38 -7.60
C ILE A 157 1.97 -16.89 -9.04
N ASN A 158 1.94 -17.80 -10.02
CA ASN A 158 1.85 -17.43 -11.43
C ASN A 158 0.54 -16.65 -11.71
N ARG A 159 -0.61 -17.11 -11.21
CA ARG A 159 -1.88 -16.37 -11.35
C ARG A 159 -1.81 -14.96 -10.74
N ILE A 160 -1.17 -14.81 -9.58
CA ILE A 160 -0.96 -13.49 -8.96
C ILE A 160 -0.09 -12.61 -9.87
N PHE A 161 0.98 -13.15 -10.46
CA PHE A 161 1.84 -12.38 -11.34
C PHE A 161 1.14 -11.97 -12.64
N GLU A 162 0.28 -12.84 -13.20
CA GLU A 162 -0.52 -12.55 -14.39
C GLU A 162 -1.57 -11.45 -14.16
N SER A 163 -2.05 -11.30 -12.93
CA SER A 163 -3.02 -10.25 -12.56
C SER A 163 -2.40 -8.91 -12.20
N GLN A 164 -1.07 -8.81 -12.16
CA GLN A 164 -0.36 -7.58 -11.82
C GLN A 164 0.17 -6.86 -13.06
N LEU A 165 0.46 -5.57 -12.91
CA LEU A 165 1.16 -4.81 -13.93
C LEU A 165 2.51 -5.45 -14.27
N SER A 166 2.94 -5.30 -15.52
CA SER A 166 4.27 -5.72 -15.95
C SER A 166 5.36 -4.87 -15.30
N GLU A 167 6.57 -5.39 -15.20
CA GLU A 167 7.73 -4.63 -14.71
C GLU A 167 7.94 -3.35 -15.53
N GLU A 168 7.76 -3.44 -16.86
CA GLU A 168 7.88 -2.29 -17.73
C GLU A 168 6.85 -1.18 -17.39
N ALA A 169 5.60 -1.58 -17.10
CA ALA A 169 4.56 -0.63 -16.70
C ALA A 169 4.91 0.08 -15.38
N TYR A 170 5.40 -0.68 -14.37
CA TYR A 170 5.88 -0.08 -13.12
C TYR A 170 7.04 0.90 -13.36
N ARG A 171 8.05 0.50 -14.16
CA ARG A 171 9.22 1.35 -14.45
C ARG A 171 8.84 2.61 -15.21
N LYS A 172 7.84 2.55 -16.09
CA LYS A 172 7.34 3.70 -16.83
C LYS A 172 6.58 4.69 -15.96
N ALA A 173 5.77 4.19 -15.04
CA ALA A 173 4.93 5.00 -14.17
C ALA A 173 5.70 5.62 -12.98
N CYS A 174 6.76 4.95 -12.52
CA CYS A 174 7.47 5.36 -11.31
C CYS A 174 8.75 6.14 -11.62
N SER A 175 8.98 7.22 -10.91
CA SER A 175 10.17 8.08 -11.06
C SER A 175 11.43 7.49 -10.42
N ARG A 176 11.27 6.52 -9.51
CA ARG A 176 12.36 5.83 -8.81
C ARG A 176 12.13 4.34 -8.78
N VAL A 177 13.21 3.59 -8.90
CA VAL A 177 13.21 2.14 -8.71
C VAL A 177 14.16 1.82 -7.57
N ILE A 178 13.66 1.10 -6.57
CA ILE A 178 14.42 0.62 -5.42
C ILE A 178 14.60 -0.88 -5.61
N ASP A 179 15.83 -1.30 -5.81
CA ASP A 179 16.17 -2.72 -5.98
C ASP A 179 16.19 -3.40 -4.60
N ASN A 180 15.23 -4.30 -4.39
CA ASN A 180 15.08 -5.09 -3.17
C ASN A 180 15.41 -6.58 -3.37
N ASN A 181 16.35 -6.88 -4.29
CA ASN A 181 16.86 -8.24 -4.50
C ASN A 181 17.99 -8.62 -3.54
N GLY A 182 18.74 -7.64 -3.08
CA GLY A 182 19.89 -7.81 -2.23
C GLY A 182 19.55 -7.91 -0.74
N THR A 183 20.48 -7.46 0.08
CA THR A 183 20.31 -7.37 1.53
C THR A 183 19.42 -6.20 1.94
N GLU A 184 18.84 -6.28 3.13
CA GLU A 184 18.06 -5.20 3.73
C GLU A 184 18.86 -3.89 3.79
N LYS A 185 20.13 -3.97 4.16
CA LYS A 185 21.04 -2.82 4.24
C LYS A 185 21.25 -2.13 2.89
N GLU A 186 21.35 -2.88 1.81
CA GLU A 186 21.47 -2.30 0.45
C GLU A 186 20.19 -1.55 0.05
N THR A 187 19.03 -2.08 0.40
CA THR A 187 17.75 -1.42 0.18
C THR A 187 17.64 -0.14 1.01
N GLU A 188 18.00 -0.19 2.29
CA GLU A 188 18.03 0.97 3.19
C GLU A 188 18.93 2.10 2.67
N LEU A 189 20.13 1.77 2.17
CA LEU A 189 21.06 2.75 1.59
C LEU A 189 20.46 3.46 0.36
N GLN A 190 19.74 2.73 -0.52
CA GLN A 190 19.05 3.35 -1.65
C GLN A 190 17.95 4.31 -1.17
N LEU A 191 17.15 3.90 -0.18
CA LEU A 191 16.11 4.74 0.41
C LEU A 191 16.69 6.03 1.00
N GLU A 192 17.75 5.92 1.79
CA GLU A 192 18.45 7.09 2.34
C GLU A 192 19.01 8.02 1.27
N GLN A 193 19.64 7.45 0.24
CA GLN A 193 20.17 8.25 -0.87
C GLN A 193 19.07 9.05 -1.55
N PHE A 194 17.90 8.46 -1.79
CA PHE A 194 16.78 9.14 -2.44
C PHE A 194 16.16 10.21 -1.53
N MET A 195 16.06 9.98 -0.24
CA MET A 195 15.59 10.98 0.70
C MET A 195 16.57 12.16 0.83
N ARG A 196 17.88 11.90 0.92
CA ARG A 196 18.93 12.94 1.00
C ARG A 196 19.07 13.79 -0.27
N SER A 197 18.90 13.20 -1.45
CA SER A 197 19.03 13.91 -2.73
C SER A 197 18.05 15.05 -2.92
N LYS A 198 17.06 15.18 -2.04
CA LYS A 198 16.02 16.21 -2.06
C LYS A 198 16.30 17.40 -1.11
N GLY A 199 17.43 17.41 -0.40
CA GLY A 199 17.91 18.56 0.40
C GLY A 199 17.18 18.84 1.71
N GLU A 200 16.20 18.03 2.09
CA GLU A 200 15.33 18.26 3.25
C GLU A 200 15.63 17.31 4.43
N PHE A 201 16.42 16.27 4.20
CA PHE A 201 16.70 15.26 5.24
C PHE A 201 17.99 15.58 6.01
N THR A 202 17.87 16.11 7.21
CA THR A 202 18.98 16.21 8.17
C THR A 202 19.03 14.93 9.00
N ASP A 203 20.10 14.18 8.84
CA ASP A 203 20.35 12.96 9.60
C ASP A 203 20.47 13.34 11.09
N GLY A 204 19.43 13.02 11.87
CA GLY A 204 19.42 13.25 13.32
C GLY A 204 20.23 12.22 14.07
N THR A 205 21.44 11.90 13.62
CA THR A 205 22.40 11.15 14.43
C THR A 205 22.87 12.05 15.56
N CYS A 206 22.27 11.90 16.73
CA CYS A 206 22.83 12.41 17.96
C CYS A 206 24.23 11.82 18.12
N LYS A 207 25.24 12.65 17.89
CA LYS A 207 26.55 12.42 18.50
C LYS A 207 26.37 12.67 20.01
N GLY A 208 26.25 11.62 20.76
CA GLY A 208 26.41 11.58 22.19
C GLY A 208 27.70 10.87 22.52
#